data_c71d0c847a2a9eabb66c59591ceac8df
#
_entry.id   c71d0c847a2a9eabb66c59591ceac8df
#
_cell.length_a   1.000
_cell.length_b   1.000
_cell.length_c   1.000
_cell.angle_alpha   90.00
_cell.angle_beta   90.00
_cell.angle_gamma   90.00
#
_symmetry.space_group_name_H-M   'P 1'
#
loop_
_entity.id
_entity.type
_entity.pdbx_description
1 polymer ?
#
loop_
_entity_poly.entity_id
_entity_poly.type
_entity_poly.pdbx_seq_one_letter_code
_entity_poly.pdbx_strand_id
1 'polypeptide(L)'
;FPFRGWRGFARQTVWYFLLNMGLAGAVLLALSRDLPLGVQTNNLAVYWAVSPTLLVGSAAGVYFVLRLVLALFGAPKDTENWELRLSLNGANAPPLNALLDTGFLLRDPLSGQSPMLVSYNSLRGTLPPAISGFLERYFSGACPEFPPGIPVRLIPCKTAGGMRTLPAVGGFFARLSGPGNPRQAERVLVVFTDQTLADGSV
;
A
#
# COMPACT_ATOMS: atom_id res chain seq x y z
N PHE A 1 -8.08 -2.37 0.88
CA PHE A 1 -8.92 -1.27 0.38
C PHE A 1 -8.96 -0.20 1.47
N PRO A 2 -8.37 0.99 1.26
CA PRO A 2 -8.54 2.07 2.22
C PRO A 2 -10.00 2.52 2.18
N PHE A 3 -10.66 2.49 3.33
CA PHE A 3 -12.02 2.98 3.49
C PHE A 3 -12.03 4.50 3.23
N ARG A 4 -12.31 4.88 2.00
CA ARG A 4 -12.38 6.27 1.53
C ARG A 4 -13.70 6.94 1.91
N GLY A 5 -14.13 6.79 3.17
CA GLY A 5 -15.33 7.40 3.69
C GLY A 5 -16.63 6.87 3.06
N TRP A 6 -17.76 7.16 3.71
CA TRP A 6 -19.09 6.67 3.33
C TRP A 6 -19.48 6.97 1.87
N ARG A 7 -19.08 8.15 1.33
CA ARG A 7 -19.36 8.53 -0.06
C ARG A 7 -18.64 7.65 -1.09
N GLY A 8 -17.40 7.26 -0.79
CA GLY A 8 -16.64 6.33 -1.64
C GLY A 8 -17.23 4.94 -1.65
N PHE A 9 -17.60 4.46 -0.48
CA PHE A 9 -18.27 3.16 -0.31
C PHE A 9 -19.60 3.12 -1.05
N ALA A 10 -20.48 4.11 -0.85
CA ALA A 10 -21.78 4.19 -1.53
C ALA A 10 -21.62 4.20 -3.05
N ARG A 11 -20.67 4.98 -3.60
CA ARG A 11 -20.42 5.00 -5.04
C ARG A 11 -19.96 3.65 -5.58
N GLN A 12 -19.06 2.95 -4.87
CA GLN A 12 -18.60 1.61 -5.28
C GLN A 12 -19.74 0.58 -5.22
N THR A 13 -20.58 0.65 -4.19
CA THR A 13 -21.75 -0.21 -4.04
C THR A 13 -22.74 0.00 -5.18
N VAL A 14 -23.02 1.26 -5.55
CA VAL A 14 -23.90 1.57 -6.69
C VAL A 14 -23.33 1.01 -8.00
N TRP A 15 -22.04 1.20 -8.27
CA TRP A 15 -21.38 0.63 -9.45
C TRP A 15 -21.45 -0.89 -9.48
N TYR A 16 -21.23 -1.53 -8.32
CA TYR A 16 -21.36 -2.98 -8.20
C TYR A 16 -22.77 -3.47 -8.57
N PHE A 17 -23.81 -2.82 -8.03
CA PHE A 17 -25.19 -3.17 -8.38
C PHE A 17 -25.51 -2.93 -9.86
N LEU A 18 -25.09 -1.79 -10.41
CA LEU A 18 -25.34 -1.49 -11.83
C LEU A 18 -24.66 -2.51 -12.76
N LEU A 19 -23.45 -2.91 -12.46
CA LEU A 19 -22.74 -3.93 -13.23
C LEU A 19 -23.43 -5.29 -13.14
N ASN A 20 -23.86 -5.70 -11.94
CA ASN A 20 -24.61 -6.95 -11.77
C ASN A 20 -25.96 -6.95 -12.48
N MET A 21 -26.71 -5.85 -12.39
CA MET A 21 -27.96 -5.70 -13.13
C MET A 21 -27.75 -5.71 -14.63
N GLY A 22 -26.72 -5.02 -15.12
CA GLY A 22 -26.34 -5.04 -16.55
C GLY A 22 -26.00 -6.44 -17.04
N LEU A 23 -25.21 -7.18 -16.25
CA LEU A 23 -24.86 -8.57 -16.56
C LEU A 23 -26.10 -9.47 -16.58
N ALA A 24 -26.95 -9.37 -15.56
CA ALA A 24 -28.21 -10.13 -15.51
C ALA A 24 -29.13 -9.80 -16.69
N GLY A 25 -29.26 -8.52 -17.05
CA GLY A 25 -29.99 -8.08 -18.21
C GLY A 25 -29.43 -8.62 -19.53
N ALA A 26 -28.13 -8.63 -19.69
CA ALA A 26 -27.46 -9.20 -20.86
C ALA A 26 -27.71 -10.71 -20.99
N VAL A 27 -27.62 -11.43 -19.87
CA VAL A 27 -27.95 -12.87 -19.82
C VAL A 27 -29.41 -13.12 -20.20
N LEU A 28 -30.37 -12.36 -19.64
CA LEU A 28 -31.78 -12.48 -19.97
C LEU A 28 -32.06 -12.16 -21.44
N LEU A 29 -31.43 -11.14 -22.01
CA LEU A 29 -31.49 -10.80 -23.43
C LEU A 29 -30.95 -11.92 -24.32
N ALA A 30 -29.85 -12.52 -23.94
CA ALA A 30 -29.27 -13.66 -24.65
C ALA A 30 -30.19 -14.89 -24.61
N LEU A 31 -30.86 -15.10 -23.47
CA LEU A 31 -31.85 -16.18 -23.31
C LEU A 31 -33.12 -15.94 -24.08
N SER A 32 -33.58 -14.67 -24.19
CA SER A 32 -34.82 -14.32 -24.91
C SER A 32 -34.73 -14.45 -26.44
N ARG A 33 -33.51 -14.60 -26.97
CA ARG A 33 -33.25 -14.74 -28.42
C ARG A 33 -33.15 -16.18 -28.91
N ASP A 34 -33.72 -17.15 -28.18
CA ASP A 34 -33.71 -18.59 -28.53
C ASP A 34 -32.35 -19.13 -28.90
N LEU A 35 -31.29 -18.56 -28.30
CA LEU A 35 -29.98 -19.14 -28.43
C LEU A 35 -30.02 -20.52 -27.74
N PRO A 36 -29.51 -21.60 -28.37
CA PRO A 36 -29.56 -22.96 -27.82
C PRO A 36 -28.56 -23.12 -26.68
N LEU A 37 -28.73 -22.35 -25.60
CA LEU A 37 -27.80 -22.32 -24.45
C LEU A 37 -28.07 -23.41 -23.42
N GLY A 38 -29.04 -24.32 -23.71
CA GLY A 38 -29.33 -25.47 -22.81
C GLY A 38 -29.75 -25.05 -21.40
N VAL A 39 -30.40 -23.89 -21.28
CA VAL A 39 -30.85 -23.36 -19.99
C VAL A 39 -32.15 -23.98 -19.59
N GLN A 40 -32.22 -24.62 -18.44
CA GLN A 40 -33.45 -25.12 -17.82
C GLN A 40 -33.76 -24.31 -16.57
N THR A 41 -34.94 -23.78 -16.49
CA THR A 41 -35.42 -23.07 -15.29
C THR A 41 -36.39 -23.97 -14.53
N ASN A 42 -36.11 -24.22 -13.28
CA ASN A 42 -37.01 -24.94 -12.38
C ASN A 42 -37.02 -24.25 -11.01
N ASN A 43 -38.20 -23.94 -10.49
CA ASN A 43 -38.39 -23.33 -9.17
C ASN A 43 -37.47 -22.13 -8.85
N LEU A 44 -37.42 -21.11 -9.75
CA LEU A 44 -36.56 -19.94 -9.62
C LEU A 44 -35.05 -20.22 -9.67
N ALA A 45 -34.64 -21.45 -9.88
CA ALA A 45 -33.24 -21.81 -10.11
C ALA A 45 -32.98 -21.96 -11.61
N VAL A 46 -31.89 -21.35 -12.07
CA VAL A 46 -31.44 -21.46 -13.47
C VAL A 46 -30.32 -22.50 -13.51
N TYR A 47 -30.60 -23.60 -14.20
CA TYR A 47 -29.61 -24.66 -14.45
C TYR A 47 -29.01 -24.46 -15.82
N TRP A 48 -27.73 -24.38 -15.90
CA TRP A 48 -27.01 -24.21 -17.16
C TRP A 48 -26.12 -25.43 -17.41
N ALA A 49 -26.41 -26.15 -18.46
CA ALA A 49 -25.55 -27.27 -18.90
C ALA A 49 -24.32 -26.69 -19.61
N VAL A 50 -23.30 -26.29 -18.84
CA VAL A 50 -22.05 -25.75 -19.39
C VAL A 50 -21.06 -26.89 -19.60
N SER A 51 -20.62 -27.07 -20.85
CA SER A 51 -19.55 -28.03 -21.10
C SER A 51 -18.22 -27.55 -20.46
N PRO A 52 -17.38 -28.46 -19.93
CA PRO A 52 -16.08 -28.09 -19.38
C PRO A 52 -15.20 -27.31 -20.36
N THR A 53 -15.27 -27.60 -21.64
CA THR A 53 -14.54 -26.90 -22.71
C THR A 53 -15.01 -25.43 -22.85
N LEU A 54 -16.31 -25.18 -22.77
CA LEU A 54 -16.85 -23.82 -22.80
C LEU A 54 -16.41 -23.02 -21.57
N LEU A 55 -16.36 -23.66 -20.40
CA LEU A 55 -15.95 -23.02 -19.16
C LEU A 55 -14.47 -22.64 -19.19
N VAL A 56 -13.61 -23.51 -19.67
CA VAL A 56 -12.17 -23.22 -19.84
C VAL A 56 -11.97 -22.14 -20.91
N GLY A 57 -12.69 -22.23 -22.04
CA GLY A 57 -12.62 -21.24 -23.11
C GLY A 57 -13.06 -19.85 -22.66
N SER A 58 -14.15 -19.75 -21.89
CA SER A 58 -14.63 -18.48 -21.34
C SER A 58 -13.66 -17.89 -20.32
N ALA A 59 -13.09 -18.71 -19.45
CA ALA A 59 -12.09 -18.26 -18.48
C ALA A 59 -10.82 -17.71 -19.19
N ALA A 60 -10.35 -18.41 -20.23
CA ALA A 60 -9.25 -17.94 -21.05
C ALA A 60 -9.61 -16.62 -21.77
N GLY A 61 -10.82 -16.53 -22.35
CA GLY A 61 -11.30 -15.31 -22.98
C GLY A 61 -11.33 -14.11 -22.04
N VAL A 62 -11.87 -14.27 -20.84
CA VAL A 62 -11.90 -13.23 -19.80
C VAL A 62 -10.47 -12.84 -19.40
N TYR A 63 -9.56 -13.79 -19.25
CA TYR A 63 -8.17 -13.50 -18.93
C TYR A 63 -7.51 -12.65 -20.03
N PHE A 64 -7.69 -12.98 -21.31
CA PHE A 64 -7.13 -12.21 -22.41
C PHE A 64 -7.75 -10.82 -22.52
N VAL A 65 -9.06 -10.69 -22.34
CA VAL A 65 -9.75 -9.38 -22.32
C VAL A 65 -9.22 -8.50 -21.17
N LEU A 66 -9.09 -9.05 -19.97
CA LEU A 66 -8.50 -8.34 -18.82
C LEU A 66 -7.06 -7.90 -19.11
N ARG A 67 -6.24 -8.78 -19.68
CA ARG A 67 -4.86 -8.44 -20.09
C ARG A 67 -4.83 -7.33 -21.12
N LEU A 68 -5.72 -7.37 -22.10
CA LEU A 68 -5.83 -6.35 -23.13
C LEU A 68 -6.27 -5.00 -22.54
N VAL A 69 -7.28 -5.01 -21.67
CA VAL A 69 -7.76 -3.81 -20.97
C VAL A 69 -6.64 -3.20 -20.13
N LEU A 70 -5.94 -4.01 -19.34
CA LEU A 70 -4.80 -3.53 -18.54
C LEU A 70 -3.64 -3.02 -19.40
N ALA A 71 -3.41 -3.61 -20.58
CA ALA A 71 -2.38 -3.13 -21.50
C ALA A 71 -2.77 -1.80 -22.18
N LEU A 72 -4.05 -1.61 -22.52
CA LEU A 72 -4.55 -0.40 -23.18
C LEU A 72 -4.75 0.78 -22.21
N PHE A 73 -5.25 0.51 -21.00
CA PHE A 73 -5.54 1.55 -20.01
C PHE A 73 -4.41 1.74 -19.00
N GLY A 74 -3.34 0.97 -19.10
CA GLY A 74 -2.22 0.96 -18.16
C GLY A 74 -2.62 0.30 -16.85
N ALA A 75 -1.81 -0.65 -16.38
CA ALA A 75 -1.83 -0.96 -14.95
C ALA A 75 -1.50 0.35 -14.21
N PRO A 76 -2.21 0.70 -13.13
CA PRO A 76 -1.76 1.81 -12.32
C PRO A 76 -0.29 1.56 -12.00
N LYS A 77 0.57 2.52 -12.37
CA LYS A 77 1.99 2.46 -12.02
C LYS A 77 2.06 2.57 -10.49
N ASP A 78 1.93 1.45 -9.80
CA ASP A 78 2.00 1.39 -8.33
C ASP A 78 3.41 1.65 -7.79
N THR A 79 4.39 1.77 -8.69
CA THR A 79 5.77 2.10 -8.37
C THR A 79 6.14 3.46 -8.97
N GLU A 80 5.48 4.52 -8.54
CA GLU A 80 6.04 5.84 -8.71
C GLU A 80 7.28 5.92 -7.81
N ASN A 81 8.46 5.90 -8.42
CA ASN A 81 9.71 6.14 -7.70
C ASN A 81 9.71 7.59 -7.21
N TRP A 82 9.54 7.76 -5.93
CA TRP A 82 9.64 9.04 -5.26
C TRP A 82 11.04 9.17 -4.67
N GLU A 83 11.66 10.33 -4.83
CA GLU A 83 12.89 10.68 -4.16
C GLU A 83 12.54 11.38 -2.84
N LEU A 84 12.95 10.78 -1.73
CA LEU A 84 12.79 11.32 -0.39
C LEU A 84 14.11 11.93 0.08
N ARG A 85 14.09 13.19 0.47
CA ARG A 85 15.20 13.86 1.17
C ARG A 85 14.77 14.15 2.59
N LEU A 86 15.54 13.63 3.53
CA LEU A 86 15.36 13.88 4.95
C LEU A 86 16.42 14.84 5.43
N SER A 87 16.03 15.79 6.28
CA SER A 87 16.98 16.63 6.99
C SER A 87 16.62 16.72 8.47
N LEU A 88 17.63 16.73 9.31
CA LEU A 88 17.49 16.90 10.75
C LEU A 88 18.49 17.96 11.23
N ASN A 89 17.99 19.01 11.88
CA ASN A 89 18.84 20.12 12.38
C ASN A 89 19.80 20.70 11.34
N GLY A 90 19.38 20.79 10.07
CA GLY A 90 20.18 21.32 8.98
C GLY A 90 21.15 20.33 8.32
N ALA A 91 21.32 19.14 8.86
CA ALA A 91 22.04 18.06 8.21
C ALA A 91 21.12 17.35 7.19
N ASN A 92 21.53 17.38 5.92
CA ASN A 92 20.79 16.74 4.84
C ASN A 92 21.27 15.29 4.65
N ALA A 93 20.35 14.35 4.67
CA ALA A 93 20.62 12.97 4.28
C ALA A 93 20.75 12.85 2.75
N PRO A 94 21.44 11.82 2.24
CA PRO A 94 21.42 11.51 0.82
C PRO A 94 19.99 11.24 0.34
N PRO A 95 19.72 11.44 -0.96
CA PRO A 95 18.42 11.12 -1.50
C PRO A 95 18.14 9.63 -1.38
N LEU A 96 16.95 9.30 -0.92
CA LEU A 96 16.45 7.93 -0.75
C LEU A 96 15.33 7.68 -1.74
N ASN A 97 15.30 6.49 -2.33
CA ASN A 97 14.13 6.08 -3.10
C ASN A 97 13.00 5.73 -2.13
N ALA A 98 11.85 6.31 -2.29
CA ALA A 98 10.69 6.10 -1.45
C ALA A 98 9.57 5.43 -2.22
N LEU A 99 8.93 4.46 -1.59
CA LEU A 99 7.73 3.81 -2.08
C LEU A 99 6.52 4.34 -1.31
N LEU A 100 5.51 4.78 -2.03
CA LEU A 100 4.24 5.14 -1.42
C LEU A 100 3.41 3.87 -1.16
N ASP A 101 3.50 3.32 0.03
CA ASP A 101 2.67 2.18 0.44
C ASP A 101 1.32 2.65 0.95
N THR A 102 0.28 2.49 0.12
CA THR A 102 -1.10 2.82 0.49
C THR A 102 -1.71 1.86 1.51
N GLY A 103 -1.08 0.70 1.73
CA GLY A 103 -1.45 -0.29 2.74
C GLY A 103 -0.77 -0.10 4.10
N PHE A 104 0.14 0.87 4.21
CA PHE A 104 0.86 1.14 5.45
C PHE A 104 -0.05 1.74 6.52
N LEU A 105 -0.34 0.96 7.55
CA LEU A 105 -1.31 1.31 8.60
C LEU A 105 -0.65 1.72 9.93
N LEU A 106 0.69 1.83 9.96
CA LEU A 106 1.38 2.23 11.18
C LEU A 106 0.99 3.66 11.56
N ARG A 107 0.61 3.83 12.82
CA ARG A 107 0.30 5.14 13.39
C ARG A 107 1.02 5.29 14.73
N ASP A 108 1.51 6.48 14.97
CA ASP A 108 2.02 6.83 16.29
C ASP A 108 0.85 6.88 17.30
N PRO A 109 0.85 6.06 18.33
CA PRO A 109 -0.24 6.03 19.30
C PRO A 109 -0.44 7.33 20.08
N LEU A 110 0.59 8.19 20.14
CA LEU A 110 0.53 9.46 20.88
C LEU A 110 0.04 10.62 20.02
N SER A 111 0.49 10.71 18.76
CA SER A 111 0.12 11.83 17.89
C SER A 111 -0.92 11.47 16.83
N GLY A 112 -1.18 10.18 16.59
CA GLY A 112 -2.03 9.69 15.51
C GLY A 112 -1.44 9.88 14.11
N GLN A 113 -0.24 10.43 13.99
CA GLN A 113 0.44 10.64 12.71
C GLN A 113 0.90 9.33 12.11
N SER A 114 0.87 9.25 10.78
CA SER A 114 1.51 8.16 10.04
C SER A 114 3.00 8.45 9.90
N PRO A 115 3.89 7.64 10.49
CA PRO A 115 5.32 7.82 10.38
C PRO A 115 5.85 7.36 9.03
N MET A 116 7.06 7.76 8.68
CA MET A 116 7.81 7.19 7.57
C MET A 116 8.68 6.04 8.09
N LEU A 117 8.67 4.91 7.39
CA LEU A 117 9.54 3.77 7.71
C LEU A 117 10.82 3.86 6.89
N VAL A 118 11.96 3.86 7.54
CA VAL A 118 13.28 4.02 6.90
C VAL A 118 14.24 2.94 7.40
N SER A 119 15.00 2.36 6.49
CA SER A 119 16.09 1.47 6.87
C SER A 119 17.21 2.25 7.55
N TYR A 120 17.62 1.83 8.75
CA TYR A 120 18.76 2.44 9.46
C TYR A 120 20.03 2.42 8.61
N ASN A 121 20.26 1.33 7.88
CA ASN A 121 21.43 1.17 7.04
C ASN A 121 21.53 2.22 5.93
N SER A 122 20.41 2.72 5.42
CA SER A 122 20.39 3.75 4.38
C SER A 122 20.77 5.14 4.88
N LEU A 123 20.65 5.38 6.17
CA LEU A 123 21.01 6.66 6.82
C LEU A 123 22.24 6.58 7.74
N ARG A 124 22.84 5.40 7.83
CA ARG A 124 24.02 5.18 8.65
C ARG A 124 25.17 6.12 8.20
N GLY A 125 25.70 6.90 9.11
CA GLY A 125 26.74 7.88 8.82
C GLY A 125 26.25 9.31 8.53
N THR A 126 24.97 9.51 8.29
CA THR A 126 24.38 10.86 8.10
C THR A 126 23.58 11.33 9.32
N LEU A 127 23.22 10.41 10.19
CA LEU A 127 22.50 10.74 11.44
C LEU A 127 23.46 11.33 12.47
N PRO A 128 22.98 12.25 13.31
CA PRO A 128 23.75 12.73 14.46
C PRO A 128 24.27 11.58 15.33
N PRO A 129 25.48 11.68 15.89
CA PRO A 129 26.09 10.60 16.69
C PRO A 129 25.21 10.09 17.84
N ALA A 130 24.45 10.98 18.46
CA ALA A 130 23.53 10.63 19.55
C ALA A 130 22.39 9.69 19.08
N ILE A 131 21.87 9.92 17.87
CA ILE A 131 20.82 9.07 17.26
C ILE A 131 21.43 7.77 16.77
N SER A 132 22.54 7.81 16.06
CA SER A 132 23.23 6.61 15.57
C SER A 132 23.60 5.68 16.71
N GLY A 133 24.20 6.21 17.79
CA GLY A 133 24.58 5.40 18.95
C GLY A 133 23.37 4.79 19.68
N PHE A 134 22.26 5.52 19.74
CA PHE A 134 21.00 4.97 20.27
C PHE A 134 20.47 3.82 19.39
N LEU A 135 20.38 4.01 18.07
CA LEU A 135 19.86 3.01 17.14
C LEU A 135 20.76 1.76 17.08
N GLU A 136 22.07 1.92 17.07
CA GLU A 136 23.01 0.80 17.10
C GLU A 136 22.85 -0.06 18.34
N ARG A 137 22.76 0.54 19.51
CA ARG A 137 22.51 -0.18 20.76
C ARG A 137 21.13 -0.86 20.76
N TYR A 138 20.12 -0.16 20.25
CA TYR A 138 18.78 -0.71 20.17
C TYR A 138 18.72 -1.97 19.29
N PHE A 139 19.28 -1.90 18.08
CA PHE A 139 19.28 -3.03 17.15
C PHE A 139 20.25 -4.16 17.54
N SER A 140 21.26 -3.88 18.36
CA SER A 140 22.10 -4.93 18.95
C SER A 140 21.46 -5.66 20.14
N GLY A 141 20.23 -5.28 20.51
CA GLY A 141 19.51 -5.87 21.64
C GLY A 141 19.93 -5.34 23.02
N ALA A 142 20.77 -4.32 23.06
CA ALA A 142 21.08 -3.60 24.29
C ALA A 142 19.91 -2.71 24.70
N CYS A 143 19.88 -2.31 25.98
CA CYS A 143 18.90 -1.33 26.46
C CYS A 143 19.53 0.08 26.34
N PRO A 144 19.25 0.84 25.27
CA PRO A 144 19.91 2.13 25.07
C PRO A 144 19.24 3.20 25.92
N GLU A 145 20.04 4.14 26.40
CA GLU A 145 19.54 5.37 26.99
C GLU A 145 18.98 6.29 25.90
N PHE A 146 17.85 6.94 26.17
CA PHE A 146 17.27 7.90 25.24
C PHE A 146 18.15 9.15 25.13
N PRO A 147 18.48 9.60 23.91
CA PRO A 147 19.31 10.77 23.73
C PRO A 147 18.58 12.04 24.24
N PRO A 148 19.24 12.86 25.07
CA PRO A 148 18.63 14.05 25.63
C PRO A 148 18.29 15.08 24.53
N GLY A 149 17.11 15.71 24.65
CA GLY A 149 16.69 16.77 23.71
C GLY A 149 16.19 16.30 22.34
N ILE A 150 16.20 15.00 22.08
CA ILE A 150 15.69 14.44 20.83
C ILE A 150 14.40 13.67 21.13
N PRO A 151 13.29 13.96 20.42
CA PRO A 151 12.04 13.25 20.63
C PRO A 151 12.12 11.83 20.05
N VAL A 152 12.53 10.88 20.89
CA VAL A 152 12.57 9.45 20.53
C VAL A 152 11.38 8.75 21.16
N ARG A 153 10.78 7.83 20.41
CA ARG A 153 9.63 7.00 20.83
C ARG A 153 9.82 5.57 20.38
N LEU A 154 9.14 4.65 21.05
CA LEU A 154 9.07 3.26 20.65
C LEU A 154 7.64 2.98 20.17
N ILE A 155 7.50 2.60 18.90
CA ILE A 155 6.18 2.36 18.28
C ILE A 155 5.98 0.86 18.09
N PRO A 156 4.89 0.28 18.64
CA PRO A 156 4.55 -1.11 18.39
C PRO A 156 4.11 -1.30 16.94
N CYS A 157 4.77 -2.22 16.25
CA CYS A 157 4.50 -2.56 14.87
C CYS A 157 4.17 -4.04 14.75
N LYS A 158 3.07 -4.36 14.08
CA LYS A 158 2.69 -5.73 13.75
C LYS A 158 3.32 -6.10 12.40
N THR A 159 4.29 -6.99 12.43
CA THR A 159 4.93 -7.54 11.24
C THR A 159 4.47 -8.97 10.98
N ALA A 160 4.83 -9.54 9.83
CA ALA A 160 4.56 -10.95 9.53
C ALA A 160 5.20 -11.90 10.57
N GLY A 161 6.30 -11.49 11.22
CA GLY A 161 6.98 -12.24 12.29
C GLY A 161 6.43 -11.99 13.71
N GLY A 162 5.33 -11.24 13.85
CA GLY A 162 4.72 -10.94 15.15
C GLY A 162 4.78 -9.46 15.53
N MET A 163 4.50 -9.18 16.81
CA MET A 163 4.59 -7.82 17.38
C MET A 163 6.05 -7.47 17.64
N ARG A 164 6.52 -6.38 17.07
CA ARG A 164 7.82 -5.78 17.33
C ARG A 164 7.64 -4.32 17.71
N THR A 165 8.59 -3.80 18.46
CA THR A 165 8.66 -2.38 18.76
C THR A 165 9.75 -1.77 17.90
N LEU A 166 9.50 -0.66 17.24
CA LEU A 166 10.46 0.01 16.40
C LEU A 166 10.80 1.40 16.97
N PRO A 167 12.05 1.81 16.94
CA PRO A 167 12.45 3.13 17.38
C PRO A 167 12.03 4.19 16.37
N ALA A 168 11.44 5.25 16.85
CA ALA A 168 11.00 6.38 16.06
C ALA A 168 11.63 7.67 16.58
N VAL A 169 12.10 8.49 15.66
CA VAL A 169 12.72 9.80 15.95
C VAL A 169 11.89 10.88 15.27
N GLY A 170 11.48 11.86 16.03
CA GLY A 170 10.74 13.02 15.52
C GLY A 170 11.62 14.19 15.15
N GLY A 171 11.04 15.19 14.48
CA GLY A 171 11.71 16.43 14.15
C GLY A 171 12.44 16.46 12.80
N PHE A 172 12.25 15.46 11.97
CA PHE A 172 12.75 15.47 10.60
C PHE A 172 11.92 16.40 9.70
N PHE A 173 12.62 17.07 8.79
CA PHE A 173 12.02 17.65 7.61
C PHE A 173 12.09 16.65 6.48
N ALA A 174 10.98 16.44 5.80
CA ALA A 174 10.91 15.55 4.64
C ALA A 174 10.54 16.34 3.39
N ARG A 175 11.30 16.16 2.33
CA ARG A 175 10.97 16.65 0.98
C ARG A 175 10.81 15.45 0.06
N LEU A 176 9.62 15.33 -0.51
CA LEU A 176 9.29 14.27 -1.44
C LEU A 176 9.22 14.87 -2.84
N SER A 177 10.03 14.36 -3.75
CA SER A 177 10.07 14.73 -5.17
C SER A 177 9.70 13.51 -6.01
N GLY A 178 8.78 13.66 -6.94
CA GLY A 178 8.27 12.57 -7.76
C GLY A 178 7.53 13.09 -9.00
N PRO A 179 6.78 12.25 -9.70
CA PRO A 179 6.09 12.61 -10.95
C PRO A 179 5.00 13.68 -10.78
N GLY A 180 4.71 14.08 -9.55
CA GLY A 180 3.79 15.16 -9.21
C GLY A 180 4.50 16.41 -8.66
N ASN A 181 3.72 17.36 -8.11
CA ASN A 181 4.28 18.50 -7.43
C ASN A 181 5.09 18.04 -6.19
N PRO A 182 6.27 18.63 -5.95
CA PRO A 182 7.07 18.30 -4.79
C PRO A 182 6.28 18.60 -3.51
N ARG A 183 6.30 17.67 -2.58
CA ARG A 183 5.65 17.80 -1.28
C ARG A 183 6.70 18.00 -0.20
N GLN A 184 6.40 18.85 0.73
CA GLN A 184 7.24 19.10 1.90
C GLN A 184 6.40 18.85 3.15
N ALA A 185 7.02 18.25 4.15
CA ALA A 185 6.41 18.07 5.46
C ALA A 185 7.43 18.40 6.53
N GLU A 186 7.00 19.17 7.51
CA GLU A 186 7.78 19.54 8.68
C GLU A 186 7.45 18.63 9.85
N ARG A 187 8.46 18.38 10.70
CA ARG A 187 8.31 17.58 11.93
C ARG A 187 7.77 16.18 11.70
N VAL A 188 8.30 15.51 10.67
CA VAL A 188 7.93 14.15 10.36
C VAL A 188 8.53 13.20 11.40
N LEU A 189 7.77 12.18 11.76
CA LEU A 189 8.21 11.07 12.58
C LEU A 189 8.79 9.98 11.68
N VAL A 190 10.05 9.64 11.88
CA VAL A 190 10.75 8.58 11.13
C VAL A 190 10.93 7.38 12.03
N VAL A 191 10.39 6.24 11.60
CA VAL A 191 10.56 4.93 12.25
C VAL A 191 11.70 4.20 11.57
N PHE A 192 12.62 3.68 12.37
CA PHE A 192 13.79 2.97 11.87
C PHE A 192 13.59 1.46 11.96
N THR A 193 14.06 0.75 10.93
CA THR A 193 14.17 -0.71 10.90
C THR A 193 15.61 -1.12 10.56
N ASP A 194 16.02 -2.25 11.07
CA ASP A 194 17.30 -2.90 10.76
C ASP A 194 17.23 -3.69 9.43
N GLN A 195 16.01 -3.94 8.95
CA GLN A 195 15.79 -4.70 7.72
C GLN A 195 16.00 -3.81 6.48
N THR A 196 16.60 -4.37 5.45
CA THR A 196 16.57 -3.79 4.10
C THR A 196 15.16 -3.89 3.54
N LEU A 197 14.59 -2.76 3.15
CA LEU A 197 13.30 -2.71 2.49
C LEU A 197 13.45 -3.15 1.02
N ALA A 198 12.38 -3.69 0.42
CA ALA A 198 12.40 -4.53 -0.78
C ALA A 198 13.15 -4.00 -2.02
N ASP A 199 13.50 -2.71 -2.10
CA ASP A 199 14.28 -2.11 -3.20
C ASP A 199 15.56 -1.42 -2.71
N GLY A 200 16.10 -1.81 -1.56
CA GLY A 200 17.35 -1.23 -0.99
C GLY A 200 17.19 0.20 -0.48
N SER A 201 15.99 0.71 -0.41
CA SER A 201 15.62 2.07 -0.03
C SER A 201 14.41 2.08 0.92
N VAL A 202 13.91 3.18 1.22
CA VAL A 202 12.82 3.49 2.18
C VAL A 202 11.48 2.90 1.77
#